data_579944d77d51555bd43f4f3986f316ef
#
_entry.id   579944d77d51555bd43f4f3986f316ef
#
_cell.length_a   1.000
_cell.length_b   1.000
_cell.length_c   1.000
_cell.angle_alpha   90.00
_cell.angle_beta   90.00
_cell.angle_gamma   90.00
#
_symmetry.space_group_name_H-M   'P 1'
#
loop_
_entity.id
_entity.type
_entity.pdbx_description
1 polymer ?
#
loop_
_entity_poly.entity_id
_entity_poly.type
_entity_poly.pdbx_seq_one_letter_code
_entity_poly.pdbx_strand_id
1 'polypeptide(L)'
;MKKSLMAAAIVSLVLTACSGGKETAAESSASQTQTSSSQTDKLNIYNWSDYVDPATLSAFENKTHINVRYDYYDSNEALEAKLLTGKSGYDLVAPSIANVGRQIKAGAYQKIDKSQIPDYANIDPDLLKMMETVDPGNEYAVPYFWGINTLAINKQQVQKALGTDKLPENEWDLVFNPEYTQKLKSC
;
A
#
# COMPACT_ATOMS: atom_id res chain seq x y z
N MET A 1 -56.79 2.82 19.33
CA MET A 1 -57.82 3.83 18.99
C MET A 1 -57.14 5.07 18.49
N LYS A 2 -57.69 5.59 17.39
CA LYS A 2 -57.47 6.86 16.68
C LYS A 2 -56.30 6.93 15.69
N LYS A 3 -56.73 6.75 14.44
CA LYS A 3 -56.19 7.13 13.16
C LYS A 3 -56.12 8.66 13.04
N SER A 4 -55.13 9.19 12.35
CA SER A 4 -55.32 10.43 11.57
C SER A 4 -54.39 10.39 10.37
N LEU A 5 -55.02 10.22 9.25
CA LEU A 5 -54.51 10.58 7.90
C LEU A 5 -54.49 12.14 7.79
N MET A 6 -53.48 12.69 7.10
CA MET A 6 -53.64 13.92 6.37
C MET A 6 -52.86 13.88 5.07
N ALA A 7 -53.60 14.07 4.01
CA ALA A 7 -53.21 13.97 2.61
C ALA A 7 -52.88 15.37 2.03
N ALA A 8 -52.12 15.34 0.96
CA ALA A 8 -52.14 16.16 -0.24
C ALA A 8 -51.74 17.65 -0.19
N ALA A 9 -50.83 18.03 -1.05
CA ALA A 9 -51.16 18.94 -2.17
C ALA A 9 -49.99 19.01 -3.19
N ILE A 10 -50.31 18.57 -4.37
CA ILE A 10 -49.56 18.75 -5.63
C ILE A 10 -49.87 20.18 -6.13
N VAL A 11 -48.83 20.93 -6.47
CA VAL A 11 -49.01 22.17 -7.27
C VAL A 11 -48.11 22.04 -8.49
N SER A 12 -48.74 21.73 -9.61
CA SER A 12 -48.22 21.82 -10.96
C SER A 12 -48.38 23.26 -11.48
N LEU A 13 -47.29 23.89 -11.87
CA LEU A 13 -47.35 25.11 -12.68
C LEU A 13 -46.78 24.82 -14.07
N VAL A 14 -47.67 24.74 -15.03
CA VAL A 14 -47.37 24.77 -16.45
C VAL A 14 -47.49 26.25 -16.90
N LEU A 15 -46.44 26.76 -17.49
CA LEU A 15 -46.52 28.02 -18.25
C LEU A 15 -46.07 27.77 -19.68
N THR A 16 -47.05 27.70 -20.52
CA THR A 16 -46.97 27.74 -21.98
C THR A 16 -46.92 29.20 -22.44
N ALA A 17 -45.94 29.59 -23.22
CA ALA A 17 -46.04 30.80 -24.02
C ALA A 17 -45.45 30.52 -25.42
N CYS A 18 -46.33 30.37 -26.38
CA CYS A 18 -46.04 30.50 -27.80
C CYS A 18 -45.93 31.97 -28.19
N SER A 19 -44.92 32.35 -28.95
CA SER A 19 -45.08 33.40 -29.97
C SER A 19 -44.05 33.19 -31.06
N GLY A 20 -44.50 33.14 -32.28
CA GLY A 20 -43.77 32.83 -33.49
C GLY A 20 -42.93 34.02 -33.99
N GLY A 21 -41.91 33.68 -34.73
CA GLY A 21 -41.08 34.58 -35.50
C GLY A 21 -40.16 33.73 -36.38
N LYS A 22 -40.45 33.76 -37.66
CA LYS A 22 -39.76 33.10 -38.76
C LYS A 22 -38.65 34.02 -39.21
N GLU A 23 -37.37 33.57 -39.20
CA GLU A 23 -36.37 34.03 -40.17
C GLU A 23 -35.08 33.20 -40.08
N THR A 24 -34.78 32.64 -41.22
CA THR A 24 -33.52 32.35 -41.93
C THR A 24 -32.32 31.79 -41.20
N ALA A 25 -31.90 30.68 -41.75
CA ALA A 25 -30.69 29.89 -41.55
C ALA A 25 -29.39 30.72 -41.52
N ALA A 26 -28.54 30.41 -40.55
CA ALA A 26 -27.10 30.46 -40.67
C ALA A 26 -26.54 29.29 -39.86
N GLU A 27 -26.09 28.26 -40.56
CA GLU A 27 -25.26 27.18 -39.99
C GLU A 27 -23.97 27.78 -39.45
N SER A 28 -23.88 27.89 -38.15
CA SER A 28 -22.60 28.08 -37.47
C SER A 28 -22.23 26.74 -36.87
N SER A 29 -21.41 26.00 -37.59
CA SER A 29 -20.68 24.85 -37.07
C SER A 29 -19.78 25.32 -35.92
N ALA A 30 -20.30 25.30 -34.71
CA ALA A 30 -19.50 25.39 -33.51
C ALA A 30 -18.76 24.03 -33.39
N SER A 31 -17.53 24.00 -33.93
CA SER A 31 -16.55 22.98 -33.63
C SER A 31 -16.35 22.97 -32.12
N GLN A 32 -16.99 22.04 -31.45
CA GLN A 32 -16.65 21.71 -30.05
C GLN A 32 -15.23 21.14 -30.08
N THR A 33 -14.27 22.03 -29.86
CA THR A 33 -12.93 21.64 -29.46
C THR A 33 -13.10 20.91 -28.12
N GLN A 34 -13.20 19.59 -28.18
CA GLN A 34 -12.99 18.75 -27.00
C GLN A 34 -11.56 19.01 -26.55
N THR A 35 -11.43 19.91 -25.58
CA THR A 35 -10.23 19.99 -24.78
C THR A 35 -10.17 18.66 -24.02
N SER A 36 -9.49 17.69 -24.60
CA SER A 36 -9.03 16.52 -23.85
C SER A 36 -8.12 17.07 -22.77
N SER A 37 -8.68 17.26 -21.56
CA SER A 37 -7.87 17.37 -20.37
C SER A 37 -7.01 16.10 -20.35
N SER A 38 -5.73 16.23 -20.61
CA SER A 38 -4.77 15.17 -20.35
C SER A 38 -4.81 14.94 -18.85
N GLN A 39 -5.66 13.99 -18.43
CA GLN A 39 -5.65 13.48 -17.08
C GLN A 39 -4.32 12.76 -16.96
N THR A 40 -3.34 13.42 -16.35
CA THR A 40 -2.05 12.79 -16.04
C THR A 40 -2.35 11.65 -15.10
N ASP A 41 -2.01 10.43 -15.52
CA ASP A 41 -2.13 9.26 -14.67
C ASP A 41 -1.39 9.50 -13.37
N LYS A 42 -1.97 9.05 -12.27
CA LYS A 42 -1.43 9.27 -10.94
C LYS A 42 -1.27 7.95 -10.23
N LEU A 43 -0.11 7.74 -9.62
CA LEU A 43 0.20 6.59 -8.78
C LEU A 43 0.43 7.04 -7.34
N ASN A 44 -0.36 6.52 -6.40
CA ASN A 44 -0.24 6.83 -4.99
C ASN A 44 0.46 5.65 -4.28
N ILE A 45 1.64 5.90 -3.73
CA ILE A 45 2.47 4.91 -3.05
C ILE A 45 2.52 5.23 -1.56
N TYR A 46 2.39 4.22 -0.70
CA TYR A 46 2.57 4.34 0.74
C TYR A 46 3.58 3.30 1.20
N ASN A 47 4.75 3.75 1.63
CA ASN A 47 5.90 2.88 1.88
C ASN A 47 6.63 3.31 3.16
N TRP A 48 7.59 2.52 3.58
CA TRP A 48 8.54 2.86 4.64
C TRP A 48 9.38 4.07 4.23
N SER A 49 9.79 4.87 5.22
CA SER A 49 10.84 5.87 5.02
C SER A 49 12.12 5.17 4.52
N ASP A 50 12.89 5.85 3.69
CA ASP A 50 14.19 5.40 3.20
C ASP A 50 14.21 4.10 2.34
N TYR A 51 13.04 3.61 1.89
CA TYR A 51 12.94 2.41 1.05
C TYR A 51 12.98 2.70 -0.45
N VAL A 52 13.09 3.95 -0.85
CA VAL A 52 13.26 4.36 -2.24
C VAL A 52 14.17 5.58 -2.33
N ASP A 53 15.04 5.59 -3.31
CA ASP A 53 15.80 6.79 -3.66
C ASP A 53 14.87 7.75 -4.42
N PRO A 54 14.73 9.03 -4.00
CA PRO A 54 13.93 10.02 -4.71
C PRO A 54 14.28 10.17 -6.19
N ALA A 55 15.54 9.94 -6.56
CA ALA A 55 15.97 9.96 -7.95
C ALA A 55 15.29 8.86 -8.78
N THR A 56 14.99 7.70 -8.17
CA THR A 56 14.26 6.60 -8.82
C THR A 56 12.82 7.00 -9.13
N LEU A 57 12.15 7.71 -8.22
CA LEU A 57 10.80 8.22 -8.46
C LEU A 57 10.77 9.20 -9.62
N SER A 58 11.70 10.16 -9.63
CA SER A 58 11.82 11.13 -10.73
C SER A 58 12.13 10.46 -12.07
N ALA A 59 12.98 9.44 -12.08
CA ALA A 59 13.28 8.68 -13.29
C ALA A 59 12.05 7.92 -13.80
N PHE A 60 11.24 7.34 -12.90
CA PHE A 60 9.98 6.69 -13.24
C PHE A 60 8.98 7.67 -13.85
N GLU A 61 8.76 8.83 -13.21
CA GLU A 61 7.86 9.87 -13.70
C GLU A 61 8.26 10.37 -15.09
N ASN A 62 9.57 10.62 -15.30
CA ASN A 62 10.10 11.06 -16.60
C ASN A 62 9.91 10.01 -17.69
N LYS A 63 10.04 8.72 -17.36
CA LYS A 63 9.92 7.61 -18.31
C LYS A 63 8.47 7.28 -18.65
N THR A 64 7.57 7.38 -17.68
CA THR A 64 6.19 6.89 -17.81
C THR A 64 5.17 8.00 -18.01
N HIS A 65 5.53 9.25 -17.66
CA HIS A 65 4.62 10.40 -17.57
C HIS A 65 3.49 10.21 -16.53
N ILE A 66 3.68 9.28 -15.56
CA ILE A 66 2.78 9.05 -14.44
C ILE A 66 3.28 9.87 -13.26
N ASN A 67 2.42 10.74 -12.69
CA ASN A 67 2.76 11.49 -11.47
C ASN A 67 2.69 10.59 -10.24
N VAL A 68 3.75 10.57 -9.45
CA VAL A 68 3.83 9.74 -8.23
C VAL A 68 3.57 10.61 -7.00
N ARG A 69 2.55 10.24 -6.22
CA ARG A 69 2.41 10.68 -4.84
C ARG A 69 3.01 9.63 -3.94
N TYR A 70 4.05 9.99 -3.21
CA TYR A 70 4.77 9.08 -2.32
C TYR A 70 4.64 9.55 -0.87
N ASP A 71 3.94 8.77 -0.05
CA ASP A 71 3.75 9.03 1.37
C ASP A 71 4.47 7.96 2.20
N TYR A 72 4.83 8.30 3.45
CA TYR A 72 5.62 7.43 4.33
C TYR A 72 4.81 6.97 5.54
N TYR A 73 5.17 5.80 6.06
CA TYR A 73 4.78 5.33 7.38
C TYR A 73 5.97 4.74 8.12
N ASP A 74 5.84 4.61 9.42
CA ASP A 74 6.87 4.16 10.36
C ASP A 74 6.50 2.84 11.07
N SER A 75 5.27 2.35 10.88
CA SER A 75 4.81 1.11 11.50
C SER A 75 3.78 0.38 10.63
N ASN A 76 3.80 -0.96 10.71
CA ASN A 76 2.78 -1.77 10.03
C ASN A 76 1.37 -1.48 10.55
N GLU A 77 1.23 -1.09 11.81
CA GLU A 77 -0.03 -0.73 12.44
C GLU A 77 -0.62 0.53 11.82
N ALA A 78 0.19 1.55 11.56
CA ALA A 78 -0.23 2.77 10.87
C ALA A 78 -0.70 2.46 9.45
N LEU A 79 0.06 1.64 8.70
CA LEU A 79 -0.34 1.16 7.38
C LEU A 79 -1.66 0.41 7.44
N GLU A 80 -1.79 -0.56 8.33
CA GLU A 80 -2.98 -1.41 8.44
C GLU A 80 -4.23 -0.60 8.80
N ALA A 81 -4.11 0.30 9.77
CA ALA A 81 -5.21 1.21 10.13
C ALA A 81 -5.70 2.00 8.91
N LYS A 82 -4.78 2.43 8.05
CA LYS A 82 -5.10 3.15 6.81
C LYS A 82 -5.80 2.26 5.79
N LEU A 83 -5.30 1.04 5.56
CA LEU A 83 -5.85 0.11 4.58
C LEU A 83 -7.25 -0.37 4.95
N LEU A 84 -7.49 -0.67 6.23
CA LEU A 84 -8.76 -1.21 6.70
C LEU A 84 -9.92 -0.20 6.67
N THR A 85 -9.66 1.07 6.37
CA THR A 85 -10.74 2.05 6.09
C THR A 85 -11.51 1.74 4.81
N GLY A 86 -11.00 0.83 3.95
CA GLY A 86 -11.59 0.45 2.66
C GLY A 86 -11.46 1.51 1.56
N LYS A 87 -10.92 2.69 1.88
CA LYS A 87 -10.67 3.79 0.93
C LYS A 87 -9.35 4.47 1.30
N SER A 88 -8.27 3.71 1.29
CA SER A 88 -6.95 4.23 1.68
C SER A 88 -6.45 5.35 0.76
N GLY A 89 -6.84 5.31 -0.52
CA GLY A 89 -6.38 6.23 -1.54
C GLY A 89 -4.97 5.91 -2.06
N TYR A 90 -4.45 4.73 -1.74
CA TYR A 90 -3.17 4.24 -2.23
C TYR A 90 -3.34 3.08 -3.21
N ASP A 91 -2.50 3.07 -4.23
CA ASP A 91 -2.48 2.08 -5.29
C ASP A 91 -1.43 1.00 -5.00
N LEU A 92 -0.33 1.38 -4.33
CA LEU A 92 0.77 0.49 -3.97
C LEU A 92 1.19 0.73 -2.51
N VAL A 93 1.40 -0.37 -1.77
CA VAL A 93 1.87 -0.35 -0.39
C VAL A 93 2.91 -1.45 -0.16
N ALA A 94 3.79 -1.27 0.84
CA ALA A 94 4.88 -2.20 1.11
C ALA A 94 4.85 -2.73 2.56
N PRO A 95 3.87 -3.54 2.96
CA PRO A 95 3.79 -4.11 4.31
C PRO A 95 4.87 -5.15 4.56
N SER A 96 5.17 -5.41 5.84
CA SER A 96 5.94 -6.59 6.21
C SER A 96 5.13 -7.88 5.97
N ILE A 97 5.82 -8.95 5.59
CA ILE A 97 5.21 -10.25 5.25
C ILE A 97 4.26 -10.77 6.34
N ALA A 98 4.57 -10.53 7.62
CA ALA A 98 3.73 -10.94 8.74
C ALA A 98 2.30 -10.33 8.70
N ASN A 99 2.13 -9.20 8.05
CA ASN A 99 0.84 -8.50 7.96
C ASN A 99 0.10 -8.83 6.66
N VAL A 100 0.80 -9.21 5.60
CA VAL A 100 0.24 -9.48 4.26
C VAL A 100 -0.93 -10.47 4.33
N GLY A 101 -0.74 -11.64 4.94
CA GLY A 101 -1.76 -12.67 4.99
C GLY A 101 -3.06 -12.24 5.71
N ARG A 102 -2.95 -11.40 6.75
CA ARG A 102 -4.12 -10.84 7.44
C ARG A 102 -4.82 -9.80 6.58
N GLN A 103 -4.07 -8.95 5.90
CA GLN A 103 -4.58 -7.90 5.05
C GLN A 103 -5.24 -8.45 3.77
N ILE A 104 -4.72 -9.56 3.22
CA ILE A 104 -5.38 -10.31 2.14
C ILE A 104 -6.75 -10.82 2.59
N LYS A 105 -6.82 -11.46 3.79
CA LYS A 105 -8.08 -11.97 4.35
C LYS A 105 -9.10 -10.85 4.62
N ALA A 106 -8.62 -9.66 4.93
CA ALA A 106 -9.46 -8.48 5.10
C ALA A 106 -9.91 -7.83 3.77
N GLY A 107 -9.47 -8.36 2.62
CA GLY A 107 -9.82 -7.82 1.30
C GLY A 107 -9.14 -6.50 0.97
N ALA A 108 -7.98 -6.21 1.58
CA ALA A 108 -7.27 -4.95 1.38
C ALA A 108 -6.58 -4.86 0.01
N TYR A 109 -6.37 -5.99 -0.66
CA TYR A 109 -5.58 -6.06 -1.89
C TYR A 109 -6.36 -6.65 -3.06
N GLN A 110 -5.95 -6.24 -4.26
CA GLN A 110 -6.37 -6.84 -5.52
C GLN A 110 -5.36 -7.89 -5.97
N LYS A 111 -5.80 -8.89 -6.71
CA LYS A 111 -4.90 -9.87 -7.32
C LYS A 111 -4.03 -9.21 -8.38
N ILE A 112 -2.78 -9.63 -8.41
CA ILE A 112 -1.78 -9.18 -9.38
C ILE A 112 -1.92 -10.01 -10.66
N ASP A 113 -2.01 -9.35 -11.80
CA ASP A 113 -1.83 -10.00 -13.09
C ASP A 113 -0.33 -10.10 -13.41
N LYS A 114 0.26 -11.26 -13.13
CA LYS A 114 1.69 -11.50 -13.34
C LYS A 114 2.11 -11.39 -14.81
N SER A 115 1.18 -11.58 -15.75
CA SER A 115 1.46 -11.43 -17.18
C SER A 115 1.80 -10.00 -17.58
N GLN A 116 1.39 -9.02 -16.75
CA GLN A 116 1.69 -7.60 -16.92
C GLN A 116 3.01 -7.17 -16.25
N ILE A 117 3.72 -8.10 -15.61
CA ILE A 117 5.00 -7.83 -14.95
C ILE A 117 6.10 -8.59 -15.67
N PRO A 118 6.73 -8.00 -16.72
CA PRO A 118 7.73 -8.69 -17.55
C PRO A 118 8.90 -9.28 -16.74
N ASP A 119 9.31 -8.56 -15.69
CA ASP A 119 10.46 -8.92 -14.85
C ASP A 119 10.10 -9.83 -13.68
N TYR A 120 8.85 -10.34 -13.61
CA TYR A 120 8.44 -11.23 -12.53
C TYR A 120 9.32 -12.49 -12.41
N ALA A 121 9.81 -13.00 -13.53
CA ALA A 121 10.69 -14.16 -13.58
C ALA A 121 12.10 -13.91 -12.99
N ASN A 122 12.48 -12.66 -12.76
CA ASN A 122 13.76 -12.29 -12.15
C ASN A 122 13.71 -12.33 -10.62
N ILE A 123 12.54 -12.55 -10.03
CA ILE A 123 12.38 -12.61 -8.58
C ILE A 123 12.96 -13.93 -8.07
N ASP A 124 13.70 -13.86 -6.97
CA ASP A 124 14.28 -15.03 -6.30
C ASP A 124 13.18 -16.05 -5.95
N PRO A 125 13.28 -17.30 -6.43
CA PRO A 125 12.26 -18.33 -6.19
C PRO A 125 12.14 -18.72 -4.72
N ASP A 126 13.20 -18.61 -3.92
CA ASP A 126 13.15 -18.92 -2.49
C ASP A 126 12.33 -17.87 -1.73
N LEU A 127 12.41 -16.60 -2.13
CA LEU A 127 11.56 -15.54 -1.59
C LEU A 127 10.09 -15.74 -1.97
N LEU A 128 9.80 -16.10 -3.22
CA LEU A 128 8.45 -16.43 -3.64
C LEU A 128 7.88 -17.60 -2.86
N LYS A 129 8.66 -18.66 -2.65
CA LYS A 129 8.27 -19.82 -1.85
C LYS A 129 8.02 -19.46 -0.38
N MET A 130 8.82 -18.57 0.18
CA MET A 130 8.60 -18.07 1.55
C MET A 130 7.28 -17.30 1.64
N MET A 131 6.96 -16.49 0.64
CA MET A 131 5.71 -15.72 0.61
C MET A 131 4.47 -16.59 0.48
N GLU A 132 4.53 -17.78 -0.10
CA GLU A 132 3.40 -18.70 -0.19
C GLU A 132 2.80 -19.09 1.17
N THR A 133 3.56 -18.94 2.25
CA THR A 133 3.06 -19.17 3.62
C THR A 133 1.94 -18.20 4.00
N VAL A 134 1.90 -17.01 3.42
CA VAL A 134 0.92 -15.95 3.70
C VAL A 134 0.09 -15.56 2.49
N ASP A 135 0.62 -15.76 1.29
CA ASP A 135 0.01 -15.48 -0.01
C ASP A 135 0.15 -16.70 -0.95
N PRO A 136 -0.68 -17.73 -0.76
CA PRO A 136 -0.62 -18.93 -1.59
C PRO A 136 -0.71 -18.62 -3.09
N GLY A 137 0.28 -19.10 -3.84
CA GLY A 137 0.41 -18.82 -5.27
C GLY A 137 0.91 -17.40 -5.59
N ASN A 138 1.32 -16.62 -4.60
CA ASN A 138 1.81 -15.24 -4.77
C ASN A 138 0.86 -14.40 -5.63
N GLU A 139 -0.43 -14.40 -5.26
CA GLU A 139 -1.48 -13.76 -6.07
C GLU A 139 -1.62 -12.26 -5.79
N TYR A 140 -1.17 -11.76 -4.63
CA TYR A 140 -1.46 -10.40 -4.15
C TYR A 140 -0.22 -9.56 -3.90
N ALA A 141 0.94 -10.18 -3.69
CA ALA A 141 2.15 -9.47 -3.32
C ALA A 141 3.39 -9.95 -4.08
N VAL A 142 4.35 -9.04 -4.21
CA VAL A 142 5.67 -9.29 -4.80
C VAL A 142 6.73 -8.94 -3.76
N PRO A 143 7.76 -9.77 -3.54
CA PRO A 143 8.88 -9.42 -2.67
C PRO A 143 9.56 -8.12 -3.14
N TYR A 144 9.78 -7.19 -2.20
CA TYR A 144 10.43 -5.91 -2.48
C TYR A 144 11.82 -5.84 -1.82
N PHE A 145 11.84 -5.73 -0.49
CA PHE A 145 13.06 -5.86 0.29
C PHE A 145 12.94 -7.02 1.26
N TRP A 146 14.06 -7.63 1.59
CA TRP A 146 14.13 -8.65 2.62
C TRP A 146 15.31 -8.39 3.55
N GLY A 147 15.22 -8.90 4.75
CA GLY A 147 16.26 -8.80 5.76
C GLY A 147 16.11 -9.88 6.79
N ILE A 148 17.09 -9.97 7.67
CA ILE A 148 17.10 -10.89 8.79
C ILE A 148 17.14 -10.15 10.11
N ASN A 149 16.48 -10.68 11.13
CA ASN A 149 16.70 -10.28 12.50
C ASN A 149 17.85 -11.11 13.06
N THR A 150 18.84 -10.44 13.63
CA THR A 150 20.00 -11.09 14.20
C THR A 150 20.47 -10.39 15.46
N LEU A 151 21.39 -10.98 16.18
CA LEU A 151 22.02 -10.41 17.36
C LEU A 151 23.27 -9.61 16.98
N ALA A 152 23.35 -8.37 17.45
CA ALA A 152 24.62 -7.64 17.49
C ALA A 152 25.29 -7.88 18.84
N ILE A 153 26.45 -8.52 18.85
CA ILE A 153 27.12 -8.95 20.06
C ILE A 153 28.43 -8.15 20.26
N ASN A 154 28.52 -7.41 21.36
CA ASN A 154 29.81 -6.91 21.79
C ASN A 154 30.59 -8.04 22.46
N LYS A 155 31.39 -8.75 21.67
CA LYS A 155 32.10 -9.96 22.07
C LYS A 155 32.93 -9.77 23.35
N GLN A 156 33.65 -8.65 23.48
CA GLN A 156 34.51 -8.38 24.65
C GLN A 156 33.69 -8.21 25.93
N GLN A 157 32.59 -7.46 25.87
CA GLN A 157 31.73 -7.26 27.03
C GLN A 157 31.04 -8.54 27.47
N VAL A 158 30.52 -9.31 26.50
CA VAL A 158 29.87 -10.60 26.79
C VAL A 158 30.86 -11.59 27.41
N GLN A 159 32.05 -11.75 26.84
CA GLN A 159 33.10 -12.62 27.39
C GLN A 159 33.48 -12.22 28.82
N LYS A 160 33.63 -10.92 29.08
CA LYS A 160 33.89 -10.39 30.42
C LYS A 160 32.79 -10.74 31.41
N ALA A 161 31.53 -10.56 31.02
CA ALA A 161 30.37 -10.85 31.87
C ALA A 161 30.20 -12.34 32.15
N LEU A 162 30.49 -13.17 31.16
CA LEU A 162 30.41 -14.63 31.29
C LEU A 162 31.63 -15.23 32.00
N GLY A 163 32.74 -14.50 32.14
CA GLY A 163 34.00 -15.01 32.70
C GLY A 163 34.68 -16.06 31.82
N THR A 164 34.48 -15.99 30.48
CA THR A 164 35.03 -16.92 29.51
C THR A 164 35.40 -16.20 28.22
N ASP A 165 36.37 -16.71 27.51
CA ASP A 165 36.80 -16.26 26.20
C ASP A 165 36.01 -16.88 25.04
N LYS A 166 35.09 -17.80 25.35
CA LYS A 166 34.25 -18.49 24.36
C LYS A 166 32.78 -18.04 24.50
N LEU A 167 32.15 -17.79 23.37
CA LEU A 167 30.69 -17.64 23.28
C LEU A 167 30.03 -19.02 23.19
N PRO A 168 28.73 -19.13 23.54
CA PRO A 168 28.00 -20.37 23.29
C PRO A 168 27.95 -20.67 21.80
N GLU A 169 27.90 -21.96 21.46
CA GLU A 169 27.81 -22.44 20.07
C GLU A 169 26.57 -21.85 19.35
N ASN A 170 25.45 -21.82 20.05
CA ASN A 170 24.26 -21.09 19.63
C ASN A 170 24.23 -19.72 20.32
N GLU A 171 24.55 -18.67 19.59
CA GLU A 171 24.62 -17.31 20.15
C GLU A 171 23.26 -16.78 20.63
N TRP A 172 22.14 -17.34 20.17
CA TRP A 172 20.81 -16.99 20.66
C TRP A 172 20.61 -17.38 22.13
N ASP A 173 21.41 -18.32 22.65
CA ASP A 173 21.39 -18.66 24.08
C ASP A 173 21.76 -17.47 24.98
N LEU A 174 22.52 -16.51 24.47
CA LEU A 174 22.83 -15.28 25.19
C LEU A 174 21.56 -14.47 25.57
N VAL A 175 20.49 -14.65 24.81
CA VAL A 175 19.21 -13.92 24.99
C VAL A 175 18.15 -14.81 25.62
N PHE A 176 18.08 -16.09 25.24
CA PHE A 176 16.96 -16.96 25.59
C PHE A 176 17.28 -17.99 26.69
N ASN A 177 18.55 -18.31 26.93
CA ASN A 177 18.93 -19.26 27.98
C ASN A 177 19.18 -18.52 29.30
N PRO A 178 18.43 -18.82 30.39
CA PRO A 178 18.57 -18.17 31.69
C PRO A 178 19.98 -18.24 32.27
N GLU A 179 20.74 -19.28 31.97
CA GLU A 179 22.12 -19.45 32.46
C GLU A 179 23.03 -18.31 32.00
N TYR A 180 22.85 -17.84 30.76
CA TYR A 180 23.61 -16.72 30.21
C TYR A 180 22.94 -15.37 30.51
N THR A 181 21.62 -15.27 30.36
CA THR A 181 20.92 -14.00 30.54
C THR A 181 21.04 -13.44 31.94
N GLN A 182 21.12 -14.30 32.97
CA GLN A 182 21.32 -13.85 34.35
C GLN A 182 22.68 -13.19 34.57
N LYS A 183 23.72 -13.68 33.90
CA LYS A 183 25.08 -13.12 33.97
C LYS A 183 25.20 -11.82 33.17
N LEU A 184 24.40 -11.67 32.10
CA LEU A 184 24.43 -10.51 31.22
C LEU A 184 23.56 -9.33 31.71
N LYS A 185 22.69 -9.53 32.70
CA LYS A 185 21.83 -8.47 33.25
C LYS A 185 22.60 -7.30 33.88
N SER A 186 23.87 -7.48 34.20
CA SER A 186 24.74 -6.48 34.80
C SER A 186 25.69 -5.80 33.81
N CYS A 187 25.46 -5.97 32.54
CA CYS A 187 26.28 -5.37 31.49
C CYS A 187 25.68 -4.08 30.95
#